data_b67bb7a02380d40f297c52897b876898
#
_entry.id   b67bb7a02380d40f297c52897b876898
#
_cell.length_a   1.000
_cell.length_b   1.000
_cell.length_c   1.000
_cell.angle_alpha   90.00
_cell.angle_beta   90.00
_cell.angle_gamma   90.00
#
_symmetry.space_group_name_H-M   'P 1'
#
loop_
_entity.id
_entity.type
_entity.pdbx_description
1 polymer ?
#
loop_
_entity_poly.entity_id
_entity_poly.type
_entity_poly.pdbx_seq_one_letter_code
_entity_poly.pdbx_strand_id
1 'polypeptide(L)'
;LATSEGDRDLAQNLTNGVLGKLSSQGFGTENPPSVEDIQDMVESTLIEQGHSEIAKSYILYRHERRKIRDEKMKVLNTKVLDPVSKEFDLNCLRVLASRYLFRNNKNEITESPTQLFERVAVLITIGDLLHDSSIFNPTGNTPQNIEEAQEYLTKLDQFNYKFKIDEYYLNQYHFRGLVNGYIDIAQKGQAKISFKDLLTKLAAKEFTDYGARITEYYNLMVNQVFLPNSPTMMNAGGRLGQLSACFVLGMPDDMGKIMKTTSDAALIFKSGGGVGINYSELREEGDIVASTSGVASGPVSFMNIINTVTDVIKQGGKRRGANMGIMDVSHPDIEKFITNKTEPGVLENFNVSVGVWGDFWSALVDSEDGAYTLRSTRDGSPVREINAHHLIDLIATSAWKSAEPGLIFFDIINKYNVFAKARGGPLRATNPCGEQSLYPYESCNLGSINLANLTKRTADGQYEFDWQKYEEIV
;
A
#
# COMPACT_ATOMS: atom_id res chain seq x y z
N LEU A 1 -37.63 14.18 -5.85
CA LEU A 1 -38.62 14.38 -4.77
C LEU A 1 -37.98 14.32 -3.38
N ALA A 2 -36.85 13.68 -3.19
CA ALA A 2 -36.18 13.60 -1.90
C ALA A 2 -35.37 14.87 -1.51
N THR A 3 -35.20 15.81 -2.41
CA THR A 3 -34.38 17.02 -2.20
C THR A 3 -35.18 18.31 -1.99
N SER A 4 -36.50 18.26 -2.14
CA SER A 4 -37.41 19.29 -1.66
C SER A 4 -38.09 18.73 -0.41
N GLU A 5 -38.43 19.53 0.56
CA GLU A 5 -39.38 19.23 1.63
C GLU A 5 -40.70 18.82 0.98
N GLY A 6 -40.67 17.59 0.39
CA GLY A 6 -41.60 17.17 -0.63
C GLY A 6 -42.94 16.79 -0.01
N ASP A 7 -43.99 17.32 -0.60
CA ASP A 7 -45.34 16.89 -0.42
C ASP A 7 -45.44 15.36 -0.52
N ARG A 8 -45.52 14.69 0.65
CA ARG A 8 -45.59 13.21 0.73
C ARG A 8 -46.85 12.68 0.04
N ASP A 9 -47.93 13.46 0.03
CA ASP A 9 -49.19 13.08 -0.63
C ASP A 9 -49.04 13.10 -2.14
N LEU A 10 -48.32 14.06 -2.70
CA LEU A 10 -47.94 14.10 -4.09
C LEU A 10 -47.09 12.88 -4.49
N ALA A 11 -46.07 12.58 -3.70
CA ALA A 11 -45.22 11.42 -3.95
C ALA A 11 -45.98 10.09 -3.92
N GLN A 12 -46.93 9.95 -2.98
CA GLN A 12 -47.79 8.76 -2.89
C GLN A 12 -48.74 8.65 -4.07
N ASN A 13 -49.33 9.75 -4.51
CA ASN A 13 -50.26 9.81 -5.66
C ASN A 13 -49.50 9.43 -6.95
N LEU A 14 -48.31 9.97 -7.17
CA LEU A 14 -47.44 9.61 -8.29
C LEU A 14 -47.08 8.12 -8.28
N THR A 15 -46.70 7.60 -7.09
CA THR A 15 -46.39 6.17 -6.93
C THR A 15 -47.56 5.29 -7.29
N ASN A 16 -48.77 5.61 -6.83
CA ASN A 16 -49.98 4.88 -7.13
C ASN A 16 -50.27 4.93 -8.65
N GLY A 17 -50.07 6.08 -9.32
CA GLY A 17 -50.19 6.24 -10.74
C GLY A 17 -49.22 5.33 -11.53
N VAL A 18 -47.96 5.27 -11.13
CA VAL A 18 -46.93 4.38 -11.71
C VAL A 18 -47.29 2.91 -11.52
N LEU A 19 -47.71 2.52 -10.33
CA LEU A 19 -48.11 1.13 -10.04
C LEU A 19 -49.33 0.73 -10.86
N GLY A 20 -50.32 1.62 -11.00
CA GLY A 20 -51.47 1.39 -11.83
C GLY A 20 -51.12 1.16 -13.30
N LYS A 21 -50.20 1.94 -13.84
CA LYS A 21 -49.71 1.78 -15.22
C LYS A 21 -48.94 0.47 -15.43
N LEU A 22 -48.02 0.13 -14.51
CA LEU A 22 -47.28 -1.13 -14.56
C LEU A 22 -48.23 -2.32 -14.56
N SER A 23 -49.25 -2.32 -13.68
CA SER A 23 -50.24 -3.37 -13.60
C SER A 23 -51.08 -3.47 -14.89
N SER A 24 -51.47 -2.33 -15.48
CA SER A 24 -52.25 -2.30 -16.73
C SER A 24 -51.49 -2.83 -17.95
N GLN A 25 -50.14 -2.77 -17.93
CA GLN A 25 -49.27 -3.32 -18.97
C GLN A 25 -48.88 -4.79 -18.72
N GLY A 26 -49.45 -5.44 -17.73
CA GLY A 26 -49.23 -6.85 -17.45
C GLY A 26 -47.93 -7.16 -16.68
N PHE A 27 -47.30 -6.14 -16.05
CA PHE A 27 -46.18 -6.38 -15.13
C PHE A 27 -46.69 -6.86 -13.79
N GLY A 28 -45.99 -7.82 -13.19
CA GLY A 28 -46.28 -8.41 -11.89
C GLY A 28 -45.17 -9.34 -11.40
N THR A 29 -45.47 -10.20 -10.45
CA THR A 29 -44.47 -11.13 -9.86
C THR A 29 -43.94 -12.14 -10.86
N GLU A 30 -44.76 -12.58 -11.81
CA GLU A 30 -44.34 -13.54 -12.86
C GLU A 30 -43.63 -12.85 -14.05
N ASN A 31 -43.88 -11.57 -14.25
CA ASN A 31 -43.26 -10.73 -15.29
C ASN A 31 -42.84 -9.41 -14.69
N PRO A 32 -41.70 -9.36 -13.96
CA PRO A 32 -41.28 -8.15 -13.30
C PRO A 32 -40.82 -7.10 -14.32
N PRO A 33 -41.14 -5.79 -14.10
CA PRO A 33 -40.69 -4.73 -14.96
C PRO A 33 -39.18 -4.53 -14.88
N SER A 34 -38.57 -4.16 -15.96
CA SER A 34 -37.17 -3.68 -15.93
C SER A 34 -37.10 -2.30 -15.28
N VAL A 35 -35.87 -1.88 -14.91
CA VAL A 35 -35.64 -0.54 -14.36
C VAL A 35 -36.05 0.53 -15.39
N GLU A 36 -35.79 0.29 -16.67
CA GLU A 36 -36.18 1.15 -17.76
C GLU A 36 -37.72 1.29 -17.86
N ASP A 37 -38.46 0.19 -17.75
CA ASP A 37 -39.95 0.23 -17.78
C ASP A 37 -40.50 1.07 -16.64
N ILE A 38 -39.96 0.88 -15.42
CA ILE A 38 -40.39 1.68 -14.27
C ILE A 38 -40.08 3.16 -14.50
N GLN A 39 -38.89 3.48 -15.02
CA GLN A 39 -38.49 4.87 -15.27
C GLN A 39 -39.37 5.54 -16.35
N ASP A 40 -39.71 4.81 -17.40
CA ASP A 40 -40.64 5.31 -18.45
C ASP A 40 -42.04 5.56 -17.89
N MET A 41 -42.51 4.69 -16.99
CA MET A 41 -43.81 4.91 -16.32
C MET A 41 -43.77 6.12 -15.37
N VAL A 42 -42.68 6.34 -14.64
CA VAL A 42 -42.48 7.53 -13.80
C VAL A 42 -42.52 8.79 -14.67
N GLU A 43 -41.80 8.81 -15.78
CA GLU A 43 -41.73 9.94 -16.71
C GLU A 43 -43.10 10.27 -17.29
N SER A 44 -43.79 9.27 -17.84
CA SER A 44 -45.15 9.45 -18.43
C SER A 44 -46.17 9.87 -17.37
N THR A 45 -46.08 9.36 -16.14
CA THR A 45 -47.01 9.72 -15.07
C THR A 45 -46.82 11.18 -14.62
N LEU A 46 -45.56 11.64 -14.50
CA LEU A 46 -45.26 13.04 -14.19
C LEU A 46 -45.78 14.00 -15.25
N ILE A 47 -45.65 13.67 -16.53
CA ILE A 47 -46.11 14.50 -17.64
C ILE A 47 -47.65 14.55 -17.66
N GLU A 48 -48.32 13.40 -17.58
CA GLU A 48 -49.78 13.30 -17.63
C GLU A 48 -50.50 13.97 -16.45
N GLN A 49 -49.86 13.97 -15.28
CA GLN A 49 -50.39 14.64 -14.08
C GLN A 49 -50.03 16.13 -14.02
N GLY A 50 -49.43 16.69 -15.09
CA GLY A 50 -49.13 18.11 -15.22
C GLY A 50 -47.86 18.61 -14.45
N HIS A 51 -47.04 17.69 -13.97
CA HIS A 51 -45.80 18.03 -13.25
C HIS A 51 -44.59 18.18 -14.19
N SER A 52 -44.72 19.04 -15.20
CA SER A 52 -43.75 19.18 -16.29
C SER A 52 -42.33 19.58 -15.85
N GLU A 53 -42.20 20.45 -14.86
CA GLU A 53 -40.87 20.85 -14.32
C GLU A 53 -40.17 19.69 -13.57
N ILE A 54 -40.95 18.90 -12.82
CA ILE A 54 -40.42 17.70 -12.14
C ILE A 54 -40.05 16.64 -13.19
N ALA A 55 -40.90 16.43 -14.19
CA ALA A 55 -40.61 15.51 -15.29
C ALA A 55 -39.33 15.89 -16.03
N LYS A 56 -39.14 17.16 -16.37
CA LYS A 56 -37.92 17.67 -17.01
C LYS A 56 -36.67 17.42 -16.15
N SER A 57 -36.75 17.73 -14.86
CA SER A 57 -35.62 17.47 -13.91
C SER A 57 -35.32 15.97 -13.81
N TYR A 58 -36.36 15.12 -13.80
CA TYR A 58 -36.21 13.66 -13.75
C TYR A 58 -35.57 13.10 -15.02
N ILE A 59 -36.00 13.55 -16.21
CA ILE A 59 -35.46 13.15 -17.51
C ILE A 59 -33.95 13.53 -17.59
N LEU A 60 -33.59 14.77 -17.22
CA LEU A 60 -32.21 15.22 -17.22
C LEU A 60 -31.36 14.39 -16.28
N TYR A 61 -31.82 14.14 -15.03
CA TYR A 61 -31.18 13.31 -14.05
C TYR A 61 -30.95 11.86 -14.57
N ARG A 62 -32.03 11.26 -15.19
CA ARG A 62 -31.95 9.93 -15.77
C ARG A 62 -30.90 9.87 -16.90
N HIS A 63 -30.89 10.89 -17.78
CA HIS A 63 -29.90 10.97 -18.85
C HIS A 63 -28.46 11.05 -18.33
N GLU A 64 -28.22 11.88 -17.34
CA GLU A 64 -26.90 12.02 -16.70
C GLU A 64 -26.45 10.71 -16.02
N ARG A 65 -27.34 10.07 -15.28
CA ARG A 65 -27.06 8.76 -14.66
C ARG A 65 -26.78 7.67 -15.68
N ARG A 66 -27.51 7.65 -16.79
CA ARG A 66 -27.26 6.72 -17.91
C ARG A 66 -25.87 6.95 -18.48
N LYS A 67 -25.53 8.20 -18.79
CA LYS A 67 -24.21 8.57 -19.31
C LYS A 67 -23.08 8.11 -18.37
N ILE A 68 -23.18 8.37 -17.07
CA ILE A 68 -22.20 7.93 -16.07
C ILE A 68 -22.10 6.40 -16.05
N ARG A 69 -23.22 5.68 -16.08
CA ARG A 69 -23.27 4.21 -16.12
C ARG A 69 -22.56 3.66 -17.36
N ASP A 70 -22.84 4.23 -18.52
CA ASP A 70 -22.24 3.80 -19.79
C ASP A 70 -20.72 4.07 -19.81
N GLU A 71 -20.27 5.19 -19.24
CA GLU A 71 -18.86 5.49 -19.08
C GLU A 71 -18.18 4.51 -18.09
N LYS A 72 -18.82 4.18 -16.96
CA LYS A 72 -18.32 3.16 -16.02
C LYS A 72 -18.15 1.81 -16.72
N MET A 73 -19.14 1.36 -17.51
CA MET A 73 -19.07 0.13 -18.28
C MET A 73 -17.92 0.13 -19.29
N LYS A 74 -17.68 1.25 -19.98
CA LYS A 74 -16.54 1.41 -20.91
C LYS A 74 -15.20 1.31 -20.17
N VAL A 75 -15.06 2.01 -19.04
CA VAL A 75 -13.83 2.01 -18.24
C VAL A 75 -13.46 0.62 -17.74
N LEU A 76 -14.46 -0.15 -17.31
CA LEU A 76 -14.28 -1.51 -16.79
C LEU A 76 -14.31 -2.59 -17.88
N ASN A 77 -14.57 -2.21 -19.14
CA ASN A 77 -14.76 -3.13 -20.27
C ASN A 77 -15.77 -4.24 -19.96
N THR A 78 -16.90 -3.88 -19.38
CA THR A 78 -17.97 -4.80 -18.98
C THR A 78 -19.34 -4.38 -19.53
N LYS A 79 -20.25 -5.33 -19.62
CA LYS A 79 -21.66 -5.08 -19.96
C LYS A 79 -22.56 -4.90 -18.73
N VAL A 80 -22.07 -5.32 -17.55
CA VAL A 80 -22.82 -5.29 -16.29
C VAL A 80 -21.92 -4.76 -15.20
N LEU A 81 -22.41 -3.75 -14.46
CA LEU A 81 -21.71 -3.23 -13.28
C LEU A 81 -22.03 -4.10 -12.07
N ASP A 82 -20.99 -4.52 -11.36
CA ASP A 82 -21.10 -5.18 -10.07
C ASP A 82 -21.56 -4.19 -8.96
N PRO A 83 -21.90 -4.65 -7.74
CA PRO A 83 -22.33 -3.78 -6.66
C PRO A 83 -21.37 -2.63 -6.36
N VAL A 84 -20.08 -2.93 -6.22
CA VAL A 84 -19.03 -1.92 -5.92
C VAL A 84 -18.91 -0.90 -7.05
N SER A 85 -18.93 -1.35 -8.30
CA SER A 85 -18.86 -0.45 -9.46
C SER A 85 -20.05 0.51 -9.56
N LYS A 86 -21.22 0.12 -9.06
CA LYS A 86 -22.40 1.01 -9.02
C LYS A 86 -22.19 2.17 -8.06
N GLU A 87 -21.63 1.88 -6.87
CA GLU A 87 -21.45 2.85 -5.78
C GLU A 87 -20.24 3.78 -5.99
N PHE A 88 -19.14 3.27 -6.51
CA PHE A 88 -17.90 4.04 -6.69
C PHE A 88 -18.06 5.08 -7.82
N ASP A 89 -17.44 6.25 -7.62
CA ASP A 89 -17.41 7.28 -8.67
C ASP A 89 -16.53 6.87 -9.87
N LEU A 90 -16.71 7.59 -10.99
CA LEU A 90 -16.04 7.27 -12.23
C LEU A 90 -14.50 7.42 -12.15
N ASN A 91 -13.99 8.38 -11.37
CA ASN A 91 -12.55 8.59 -11.25
C ASN A 91 -11.91 7.48 -10.43
N CYS A 92 -12.56 7.05 -9.35
CA CYS A 92 -12.13 5.87 -8.58
C CYS A 92 -12.05 4.63 -9.49
N LEU A 93 -13.08 4.35 -10.29
CA LEU A 93 -13.09 3.21 -11.23
C LEU A 93 -12.00 3.32 -12.31
N ARG A 94 -11.69 4.52 -12.80
CA ARG A 94 -10.56 4.74 -13.72
C ARG A 94 -9.23 4.38 -13.06
N VAL A 95 -9.02 4.77 -11.81
CA VAL A 95 -7.81 4.41 -11.04
C VAL A 95 -7.73 2.90 -10.81
N LEU A 96 -8.83 2.26 -10.36
CA LEU A 96 -8.89 0.82 -10.20
C LEU A 96 -8.58 0.09 -11.49
N ALA A 97 -9.23 0.46 -12.58
CA ALA A 97 -9.04 -0.14 -13.91
C ALA A 97 -7.62 0.03 -14.44
N SER A 98 -6.98 1.18 -14.21
CA SER A 98 -5.63 1.46 -14.75
C SER A 98 -4.51 0.78 -13.95
N ARG A 99 -4.67 0.58 -12.63
CA ARG A 99 -3.57 0.17 -11.76
C ARG A 99 -3.79 -1.13 -11.00
N TYR A 100 -5.01 -1.45 -10.61
CA TYR A 100 -5.28 -2.49 -9.60
C TYR A 100 -5.94 -3.75 -10.15
N LEU A 101 -6.91 -3.60 -11.08
CA LEU A 101 -7.61 -4.75 -11.64
C LEU A 101 -6.70 -5.64 -12.46
N PHE A 102 -6.85 -6.95 -12.30
CA PHE A 102 -6.09 -7.93 -13.06
C PHE A 102 -6.43 -7.88 -14.55
N ARG A 103 -5.42 -8.17 -15.36
CA ARG A 103 -5.52 -8.21 -16.82
C ARG A 103 -4.94 -9.51 -17.38
N ASN A 104 -5.48 -9.94 -18.51
CA ASN A 104 -4.95 -11.06 -19.27
C ASN A 104 -3.74 -10.63 -20.13
N ASN A 105 -3.16 -11.58 -20.88
CA ASN A 105 -2.03 -11.34 -21.77
C ASN A 105 -2.36 -10.38 -22.95
N LYS A 106 -3.63 -10.10 -23.20
CA LYS A 106 -4.10 -9.11 -24.20
C LYS A 106 -4.37 -7.74 -23.60
N ASN A 107 -3.98 -7.53 -22.33
CA ASN A 107 -4.22 -6.31 -21.57
C ASN A 107 -5.73 -5.99 -21.31
N GLU A 108 -6.60 -7.00 -21.40
CA GLU A 108 -8.02 -6.87 -21.09
C GLU A 108 -8.26 -7.09 -19.60
N ILE A 109 -9.14 -6.31 -18.99
CA ILE A 109 -9.55 -6.45 -17.57
C ILE A 109 -10.29 -7.78 -17.42
N THR A 110 -9.87 -8.59 -16.45
CA THR A 110 -10.42 -9.91 -16.13
C THR A 110 -11.03 -10.00 -14.74
N GLU A 111 -11.00 -8.92 -14.00
CA GLU A 111 -11.42 -8.83 -12.60
C GLU A 111 -12.36 -7.64 -12.42
N SER A 112 -13.44 -7.81 -11.67
CA SER A 112 -14.31 -6.72 -11.28
C SER A 112 -13.80 -6.03 -9.99
N PRO A 113 -14.24 -4.79 -9.68
CA PRO A 113 -13.94 -4.15 -8.40
C PRO A 113 -14.36 -4.98 -7.18
N THR A 114 -15.51 -5.65 -7.20
CA THR A 114 -15.92 -6.58 -6.13
C THR A 114 -14.90 -7.70 -5.92
N GLN A 115 -14.46 -8.35 -7.01
CA GLN A 115 -13.47 -9.43 -6.95
C GLN A 115 -12.09 -8.95 -6.48
N LEU A 116 -11.69 -7.72 -6.80
CA LEU A 116 -10.47 -7.10 -6.28
C LEU A 116 -10.48 -7.06 -4.75
N PHE A 117 -11.52 -6.50 -4.15
CA PHE A 117 -11.59 -6.36 -2.70
C PHE A 117 -11.76 -7.72 -1.99
N GLU A 118 -12.53 -8.62 -2.61
CA GLU A 118 -12.69 -10.00 -2.11
C GLU A 118 -11.35 -10.75 -2.05
N ARG A 119 -10.56 -10.75 -3.16
CA ARG A 119 -9.29 -11.47 -3.17
C ARG A 119 -8.27 -10.90 -2.17
N VAL A 120 -8.30 -9.59 -1.92
CA VAL A 120 -7.44 -8.96 -0.92
C VAL A 120 -7.85 -9.41 0.48
N ALA A 121 -9.15 -9.34 0.80
CA ALA A 121 -9.68 -9.77 2.10
C ALA A 121 -9.38 -11.25 2.38
N VAL A 122 -9.58 -12.13 1.39
CA VAL A 122 -9.27 -13.56 1.51
C VAL A 122 -7.80 -13.80 1.84
N LEU A 123 -6.86 -13.13 1.14
CA LEU A 123 -5.43 -13.34 1.40
C LEU A 123 -5.02 -12.87 2.79
N ILE A 124 -5.52 -11.71 3.24
CA ILE A 124 -5.22 -11.18 4.57
C ILE A 124 -5.73 -12.15 5.65
N THR A 125 -6.96 -12.65 5.49
CA THR A 125 -7.56 -13.59 6.44
C THR A 125 -6.82 -14.94 6.51
N ILE A 126 -6.14 -15.37 5.45
CA ILE A 126 -5.25 -16.55 5.51
C ILE A 126 -4.14 -16.37 6.55
N GLY A 127 -3.62 -15.14 6.70
CA GLY A 127 -2.67 -14.82 7.77
C GLY A 127 -3.27 -15.05 9.17
N ASP A 128 -4.48 -14.56 9.41
CA ASP A 128 -5.19 -14.76 10.67
C ASP A 128 -5.46 -16.26 10.93
N LEU A 129 -5.94 -16.98 9.91
CA LEU A 129 -6.21 -18.41 9.98
C LEU A 129 -4.96 -19.22 10.36
N LEU A 130 -3.80 -18.90 9.80
CA LEU A 130 -2.54 -19.56 10.13
C LEU A 130 -2.11 -19.33 11.59
N HIS A 131 -2.59 -18.26 12.23
CA HIS A 131 -2.35 -17.94 13.63
C HIS A 131 -3.51 -18.41 14.55
N ASP A 132 -4.48 -19.16 14.02
CA ASP A 132 -5.51 -19.80 14.83
C ASP A 132 -4.90 -20.69 15.92
N SER A 133 -5.48 -20.67 17.11
CA SER A 133 -4.97 -21.42 18.26
C SER A 133 -4.91 -22.93 18.06
N SER A 134 -5.67 -23.48 17.13
CA SER A 134 -5.62 -24.90 16.75
C SER A 134 -4.46 -25.25 15.83
N ILE A 135 -3.88 -24.25 15.15
CA ILE A 135 -2.78 -24.40 14.17
C ILE A 135 -1.46 -23.90 14.75
N PHE A 136 -1.48 -22.78 15.47
CA PHE A 136 -0.30 -22.00 15.87
C PHE A 136 0.01 -22.10 17.35
N ASN A 137 1.31 -22.17 17.67
CA ASN A 137 1.84 -22.06 19.04
C ASN A 137 3.02 -21.09 19.07
N PRO A 138 2.88 -19.87 19.62
CA PRO A 138 3.94 -18.87 19.62
C PRO A 138 5.20 -19.30 20.37
N THR A 139 5.09 -20.23 21.31
CA THR A 139 6.21 -20.75 22.12
C THR A 139 6.70 -22.12 21.65
N GLY A 140 6.18 -22.63 20.53
CA GLY A 140 6.59 -23.91 19.96
C GLY A 140 8.04 -23.90 19.49
N ASN A 141 8.74 -25.03 19.72
CA ASN A 141 10.15 -25.21 19.33
C ASN A 141 10.39 -26.53 18.58
N THR A 142 9.34 -27.20 18.12
CA THR A 142 9.45 -28.48 17.41
C THR A 142 9.13 -28.27 15.93
N PRO A 143 10.13 -28.13 15.04
CA PRO A 143 9.90 -27.99 13.61
C PRO A 143 9.09 -29.17 13.06
N GLN A 144 8.11 -28.85 12.22
CA GLN A 144 7.29 -29.84 11.50
C GLN A 144 7.95 -30.18 10.15
N ASN A 145 7.62 -31.36 9.62
CA ASN A 145 8.02 -31.71 8.27
C ASN A 145 7.27 -30.82 7.26
N ILE A 146 8.03 -30.14 6.39
CA ILE A 146 7.51 -29.21 5.39
C ILE A 146 7.52 -29.79 3.97
N GLU A 147 8.06 -30.99 3.76
CA GLU A 147 8.23 -31.61 2.41
C GLU A 147 6.88 -31.70 1.68
N GLU A 148 5.84 -32.15 2.37
CA GLU A 148 4.50 -32.22 1.80
C GLU A 148 3.96 -30.84 1.39
N ALA A 149 4.16 -29.82 2.22
CA ALA A 149 3.77 -28.45 1.88
C ALA A 149 4.57 -27.92 0.67
N GLN A 150 5.86 -28.20 0.61
CA GLN A 150 6.72 -27.81 -0.52
C GLN A 150 6.32 -28.52 -1.82
N GLU A 151 5.85 -29.77 -1.76
CA GLU A 151 5.36 -30.49 -2.94
C GLU A 151 4.16 -29.76 -3.59
N TYR A 152 3.27 -29.18 -2.80
CA TYR A 152 2.17 -28.36 -3.35
C TYR A 152 2.66 -27.13 -4.10
N LEU A 153 3.76 -26.49 -3.68
CA LEU A 153 4.33 -25.35 -4.40
C LEU A 153 4.83 -25.73 -5.81
N THR A 154 5.38 -26.94 -5.98
CA THR A 154 5.84 -27.40 -7.28
C THR A 154 4.71 -27.73 -8.27
N LYS A 155 3.51 -27.97 -7.74
CA LYS A 155 2.31 -28.35 -8.51
C LYS A 155 1.29 -27.22 -8.65
N LEU A 156 1.64 -25.98 -8.28
CA LEU A 156 0.70 -24.83 -8.31
C LEU A 156 0.08 -24.56 -9.70
N ASP A 157 0.83 -24.78 -10.79
CA ASP A 157 0.33 -24.58 -12.15
C ASP A 157 -0.76 -25.64 -12.52
N GLN A 158 -0.83 -26.73 -11.78
CA GLN A 158 -1.85 -27.78 -11.91
C GLN A 158 -2.95 -27.65 -10.87
N PHE A 159 -3.01 -26.47 -10.18
CA PHE A 159 -3.95 -26.22 -9.10
C PHE A 159 -5.40 -26.40 -9.58
N ASN A 160 -6.03 -27.45 -9.10
CA ASN A 160 -7.43 -27.77 -9.37
C ASN A 160 -8.21 -28.02 -8.06
N TYR A 161 -7.73 -27.50 -6.96
CA TYR A 161 -8.36 -27.67 -5.66
C TYR A 161 -9.45 -26.64 -5.46
N LYS A 162 -10.59 -27.08 -4.92
CA LYS A 162 -11.73 -26.22 -4.59
C LYS A 162 -11.80 -25.98 -3.09
N PHE A 163 -10.69 -25.53 -2.51
CA PHE A 163 -10.69 -25.13 -1.10
C PHE A 163 -11.47 -23.83 -0.91
N LYS A 164 -12.14 -23.76 0.23
CA LYS A 164 -12.92 -22.61 0.67
C LYS A 164 -12.61 -22.28 2.12
N ILE A 165 -12.72 -20.99 2.44
CA ILE A 165 -12.96 -20.51 3.79
C ILE A 165 -14.40 -20.01 3.77
N ASP A 166 -15.31 -20.75 4.44
CA ASP A 166 -16.75 -20.55 4.35
C ASP A 166 -17.26 -20.60 2.89
N GLU A 167 -17.80 -19.49 2.36
CA GLU A 167 -18.25 -19.39 0.97
C GLU A 167 -17.15 -18.94 -0.02
N TYR A 168 -16.03 -18.41 0.48
CA TYR A 168 -14.97 -17.81 -0.31
C TYR A 168 -13.99 -18.84 -0.88
N TYR A 169 -13.89 -18.90 -2.20
CA TYR A 169 -12.95 -19.79 -2.89
C TYR A 169 -11.51 -19.28 -2.81
N LEU A 170 -10.58 -20.19 -2.49
CA LEU A 170 -9.17 -19.92 -2.61
C LEU A 170 -8.73 -20.11 -4.08
N ASN A 171 -8.17 -19.06 -4.69
CA ASN A 171 -7.47 -19.22 -5.95
C ASN A 171 -6.06 -19.80 -5.73
N GLN A 172 -5.35 -20.17 -6.79
CA GLN A 172 -3.98 -20.75 -6.70
C GLN A 172 -2.99 -19.87 -5.92
N TYR A 173 -3.14 -18.56 -5.93
CA TYR A 173 -2.24 -17.62 -5.26
C TYR A 173 -2.60 -17.44 -3.77
N HIS A 174 -3.88 -17.52 -3.41
CA HIS A 174 -4.32 -17.68 -2.01
C HIS A 174 -3.75 -18.95 -1.42
N PHE A 175 -3.87 -20.07 -2.16
CA PHE A 175 -3.33 -21.33 -1.73
C PHE A 175 -1.80 -21.31 -1.59
N ARG A 176 -1.09 -20.66 -2.52
CA ARG A 176 0.36 -20.42 -2.38
C ARG A 176 0.68 -19.63 -1.11
N GLY A 177 -0.10 -18.59 -0.80
CA GLY A 177 0.03 -17.82 0.44
C GLY A 177 -0.13 -18.69 1.69
N LEU A 178 -1.15 -19.54 1.70
CA LEU A 178 -1.39 -20.51 2.76
C LEU A 178 -0.21 -21.47 2.95
N VAL A 179 0.32 -22.04 1.85
CA VAL A 179 1.46 -22.96 1.89
C VAL A 179 2.72 -22.28 2.41
N ASN A 180 3.06 -21.10 1.87
CA ASN A 180 4.25 -20.37 2.28
C ASN A 180 4.18 -19.93 3.75
N GLY A 181 3.02 -19.42 4.18
CA GLY A 181 2.82 -19.04 5.58
C GLY A 181 2.89 -20.24 6.52
N TYR A 182 2.33 -21.39 6.13
CA TYR A 182 2.48 -22.62 6.90
C TYR A 182 3.95 -23.05 7.01
N ILE A 183 4.70 -23.04 5.91
CA ILE A 183 6.14 -23.39 5.89
C ILE A 183 6.90 -22.50 6.88
N ASP A 184 6.65 -21.20 6.90
CA ASP A 184 7.32 -20.26 7.80
C ASP A 184 7.08 -20.60 9.28
N ILE A 185 5.82 -20.80 9.69
CA ILE A 185 5.49 -21.17 11.08
C ILE A 185 5.98 -22.58 11.44
N ALA A 186 5.96 -23.52 10.49
CA ALA A 186 6.43 -24.90 10.69
C ALA A 186 7.95 -24.95 10.90
N GLN A 187 8.74 -24.21 10.11
CA GLN A 187 10.19 -24.14 10.26
C GLN A 187 10.60 -23.49 11.59
N LYS A 188 9.83 -22.55 12.09
CA LYS A 188 10.03 -21.92 13.40
C LYS A 188 9.58 -22.84 14.56
N GLY A 189 9.04 -24.01 14.27
CA GLY A 189 8.52 -24.93 15.27
C GLY A 189 7.19 -24.49 15.88
N GLN A 190 6.49 -23.55 15.25
CA GLN A 190 5.27 -22.93 15.75
C GLN A 190 3.98 -23.58 15.21
N ALA A 191 4.07 -24.49 14.25
CA ALA A 191 2.91 -25.23 13.75
C ALA A 191 2.56 -26.40 14.70
N LYS A 192 1.30 -26.49 15.14
CA LYS A 192 0.78 -27.56 16.00
C LYS A 192 0.38 -28.81 15.23
N ILE A 193 0.00 -28.66 13.98
CA ILE A 193 -0.54 -29.72 13.12
C ILE A 193 0.25 -29.85 11.82
N SER A 194 0.17 -30.99 11.15
CA SER A 194 0.77 -31.17 9.83
C SER A 194 0.03 -30.36 8.76
N PHE A 195 0.68 -30.10 7.61
CA PHE A 195 0.01 -29.42 6.50
C PHE A 195 -1.19 -30.21 5.97
N LYS A 196 -1.09 -31.53 5.96
CA LYS A 196 -2.19 -32.43 5.59
C LYS A 196 -3.39 -32.29 6.52
N ASP A 197 -3.15 -32.21 7.83
CA ASP A 197 -4.24 -32.03 8.80
C ASP A 197 -4.89 -30.65 8.61
N LEU A 198 -4.10 -29.61 8.34
CA LEU A 198 -4.62 -28.28 8.01
C LEU A 198 -5.56 -28.33 6.78
N LEU A 199 -5.14 -29.01 5.71
CA LEU A 199 -5.98 -29.16 4.51
C LEU A 199 -7.24 -30.01 4.78
N THR A 200 -7.13 -31.03 5.64
CA THR A 200 -8.27 -31.87 6.06
C THR A 200 -9.30 -31.02 6.81
N LYS A 201 -8.85 -30.20 7.76
CA LYS A 201 -9.71 -29.29 8.52
C LYS A 201 -10.37 -28.24 7.61
N LEU A 202 -9.61 -27.69 6.67
CA LEU A 202 -10.13 -26.74 5.69
C LEU A 202 -11.23 -27.39 4.81
N ALA A 203 -11.01 -28.64 4.36
CA ALA A 203 -11.98 -29.39 3.58
C ALA A 203 -13.23 -29.78 4.41
N ALA A 204 -13.05 -30.01 5.70
CA ALA A 204 -14.14 -30.30 6.66
C ALA A 204 -14.91 -29.03 7.09
N LYS A 205 -14.53 -27.85 6.59
CA LYS A 205 -15.12 -26.54 6.90
C LYS A 205 -15.01 -26.16 8.39
N GLU A 206 -13.93 -26.55 9.06
CA GLU A 206 -13.69 -26.19 10.46
C GLU A 206 -13.35 -24.70 10.67
N PHE A 207 -13.09 -23.96 9.62
CA PHE A 207 -12.70 -22.54 9.64
C PHE A 207 -13.76 -21.59 9.06
N THR A 208 -15.05 -21.96 9.17
CA THR A 208 -16.16 -21.12 8.64
C THR A 208 -16.25 -19.76 9.33
N ASP A 209 -15.87 -19.65 10.60
CA ASP A 209 -15.89 -18.40 11.35
C ASP A 209 -14.99 -17.32 10.71
N TYR A 210 -13.95 -17.74 9.98
CA TYR A 210 -13.09 -16.81 9.22
C TYR A 210 -13.80 -16.19 8.00
N GLY A 211 -14.95 -16.72 7.57
CA GLY A 211 -15.79 -16.08 6.56
C GLY A 211 -16.32 -14.72 7.01
N ALA A 212 -16.68 -14.59 8.29
CA ALA A 212 -17.07 -13.30 8.88
C ALA A 212 -15.89 -12.30 8.85
N ARG A 213 -14.66 -12.75 9.11
CA ARG A 213 -13.45 -11.93 9.05
C ARG A 213 -13.16 -11.45 7.61
N ILE A 214 -13.33 -12.32 6.61
CA ILE A 214 -13.21 -11.94 5.19
C ILE A 214 -14.25 -10.85 4.86
N THR A 215 -15.48 -11.04 5.28
CA THR A 215 -16.57 -10.07 5.07
C THR A 215 -16.27 -8.73 5.74
N GLU A 216 -15.72 -8.75 6.95
CA GLU A 216 -15.31 -7.54 7.68
C GLU A 216 -14.23 -6.76 6.92
N TYR A 217 -13.13 -7.39 6.54
CA TYR A 217 -12.06 -6.76 5.76
C TYR A 217 -12.53 -6.25 4.41
N TYR A 218 -13.38 -7.02 3.72
CA TYR A 218 -14.02 -6.59 2.49
C TYR A 218 -14.85 -5.30 2.70
N ASN A 219 -15.69 -5.28 3.71
CA ASN A 219 -16.56 -4.15 4.01
C ASN A 219 -15.78 -2.89 4.41
N LEU A 220 -14.69 -3.01 5.17
CA LEU A 220 -13.82 -1.89 5.51
C LEU A 220 -13.27 -1.19 4.25
N MET A 221 -12.88 -1.98 3.24
CA MET A 221 -12.36 -1.46 1.98
C MET A 221 -13.46 -0.88 1.08
N VAL A 222 -14.54 -1.62 0.88
CA VAL A 222 -15.64 -1.21 -0.02
C VAL A 222 -16.38 0.03 0.52
N ASN A 223 -16.57 0.12 1.83
CA ASN A 223 -17.16 1.28 2.47
C ASN A 223 -16.18 2.45 2.64
N GLN A 224 -14.98 2.33 2.06
CA GLN A 224 -13.94 3.37 2.09
C GLN A 224 -13.57 3.83 3.50
N VAL A 225 -13.60 2.93 4.47
CA VAL A 225 -13.22 3.18 5.86
C VAL A 225 -11.72 2.96 6.06
N PHE A 226 -11.20 1.85 5.52
CA PHE A 226 -9.80 1.48 5.55
C PHE A 226 -9.32 1.00 4.18
N LEU A 227 -8.10 1.38 3.81
CA LEU A 227 -7.47 0.90 2.59
C LEU A 227 -6.02 0.49 2.89
N PRO A 228 -5.63 -0.77 2.60
CA PRO A 228 -4.22 -1.17 2.68
C PRO A 228 -3.40 -0.53 1.56
N ASN A 229 -2.07 -0.59 1.68
CA ASN A 229 -1.16 0.00 0.70
C ASN A 229 -1.37 -0.54 -0.72
N SER A 230 -0.89 0.24 -1.71
CA SER A 230 -1.02 -0.12 -3.12
C SER A 230 -0.45 -1.49 -3.49
N PRO A 231 0.73 -1.95 -3.03
CA PRO A 231 1.21 -3.30 -3.31
C PRO A 231 0.27 -4.39 -2.81
N THR A 232 -0.33 -4.24 -1.63
CA THR A 232 -1.33 -5.18 -1.13
C THR A 232 -2.54 -5.24 -2.07
N MET A 233 -3.10 -4.09 -2.44
CA MET A 233 -4.22 -4.01 -3.39
C MET A 233 -3.88 -4.59 -4.77
N MET A 234 -2.65 -4.39 -5.25
CA MET A 234 -2.22 -4.87 -6.56
C MET A 234 -1.93 -6.37 -6.59
N ASN A 235 -1.33 -6.92 -5.52
CA ASN A 235 -0.65 -8.21 -5.57
C ASN A 235 -1.27 -9.28 -4.68
N ALA A 236 -2.10 -8.91 -3.68
CA ALA A 236 -2.76 -9.90 -2.83
C ALA A 236 -3.62 -10.84 -3.65
N GLY A 237 -3.50 -12.15 -3.43
CA GLY A 237 -4.19 -13.17 -4.23
C GLY A 237 -3.78 -13.20 -5.71
N GLY A 238 -2.62 -12.64 -6.07
CA GLY A 238 -2.08 -12.57 -7.42
C GLY A 238 -0.72 -13.25 -7.59
N ARG A 239 -0.25 -13.31 -8.84
CA ARG A 239 0.97 -14.04 -9.22
C ARG A 239 2.22 -13.53 -8.48
N LEU A 240 2.39 -12.20 -8.32
CA LEU A 240 3.55 -11.63 -7.68
C LEU A 240 3.55 -11.88 -6.17
N GLY A 241 2.42 -11.62 -5.48
CA GLY A 241 2.23 -11.92 -4.07
C GLY A 241 3.06 -11.06 -3.10
N GLN A 242 3.76 -10.03 -3.58
CA GLN A 242 4.51 -9.10 -2.75
C GLN A 242 3.58 -8.00 -2.24
N LEU A 243 3.45 -7.82 -0.92
CA LEU A 243 2.48 -6.94 -0.28
C LEU A 243 3.09 -5.68 0.34
N SER A 244 4.40 -5.68 0.60
CA SER A 244 5.09 -4.56 1.25
C SER A 244 5.32 -3.39 0.31
N ALA A 245 5.17 -2.16 0.83
CA ALA A 245 5.35 -0.95 0.04
C ALA A 245 6.79 -0.48 -0.02
N CYS A 246 7.51 -0.62 1.10
CA CYS A 246 8.80 0.01 1.31
C CYS A 246 9.77 -0.95 1.98
N PHE A 247 11.05 -0.76 1.68
CA PHE A 247 12.14 -1.61 2.16
C PHE A 247 13.32 -0.74 2.56
N VAL A 248 14.17 -1.24 3.45
CA VAL A 248 15.49 -0.67 3.73
C VAL A 248 16.55 -1.70 3.35
N LEU A 249 17.61 -1.24 2.68
CA LEU A 249 18.79 -2.04 2.37
C LEU A 249 20.04 -1.42 3.00
N GLY A 250 21.01 -2.26 3.32
CA GLY A 250 22.34 -1.82 3.73
C GLY A 250 23.25 -1.57 2.53
N MET A 251 24.20 -0.64 2.66
CA MET A 251 25.20 -0.34 1.63
C MET A 251 26.62 -0.38 2.25
N PRO A 252 27.14 -1.56 2.59
CA PRO A 252 28.48 -1.70 3.15
C PRO A 252 29.57 -1.32 2.14
N ASP A 253 30.69 -0.79 2.62
CA ASP A 253 31.82 -0.33 1.79
C ASP A 253 32.64 -1.49 1.21
N ASP A 254 32.01 -2.27 0.34
CA ASP A 254 32.60 -3.39 -0.40
C ASP A 254 31.92 -3.50 -1.76
N MET A 255 32.70 -3.54 -2.84
CA MET A 255 32.16 -3.53 -4.20
C MET A 255 31.17 -4.68 -4.47
N GLY A 256 31.48 -5.89 -3.99
CA GLY A 256 30.59 -7.04 -4.17
C GLY A 256 29.25 -6.85 -3.44
N LYS A 257 29.28 -6.29 -2.23
CA LYS A 257 28.08 -6.00 -1.43
C LYS A 257 27.30 -4.82 -2.01
N ILE A 258 27.97 -3.77 -2.51
CA ILE A 258 27.34 -2.64 -3.22
C ILE A 258 26.56 -3.15 -4.43
N MET A 259 27.17 -4.01 -5.25
CA MET A 259 26.49 -4.58 -6.44
C MET A 259 25.37 -5.53 -6.06
N LYS A 260 25.51 -6.28 -4.94
CA LYS A 260 24.43 -7.10 -4.40
C LYS A 260 23.25 -6.23 -3.98
N THR A 261 23.48 -5.15 -3.21
CA THR A 261 22.44 -4.20 -2.82
C THR A 261 21.73 -3.59 -4.04
N THR A 262 22.49 -3.26 -5.08
CA THR A 262 21.94 -2.78 -6.36
C THR A 262 21.01 -3.81 -7.01
N SER A 263 21.42 -5.08 -7.02
CA SER A 263 20.60 -6.18 -7.54
C SER A 263 19.32 -6.39 -6.70
N ASP A 264 19.44 -6.37 -5.37
CA ASP A 264 18.31 -6.52 -4.47
C ASP A 264 17.31 -5.34 -4.65
N ALA A 265 17.80 -4.11 -4.78
CA ALA A 265 16.98 -2.94 -5.10
C ALA A 265 16.23 -3.10 -6.44
N ALA A 266 16.90 -3.60 -7.47
CA ALA A 266 16.28 -3.89 -8.77
C ALA A 266 15.10 -4.86 -8.66
N LEU A 267 15.22 -5.91 -7.85
CA LEU A 267 14.15 -6.88 -7.60
C LEU A 267 12.97 -6.24 -6.85
N ILE A 268 13.26 -5.36 -5.89
CA ILE A 268 12.23 -4.59 -5.17
C ILE A 268 11.49 -3.65 -6.13
N PHE A 269 12.19 -2.88 -6.97
CA PHE A 269 11.58 -1.99 -7.97
C PHE A 269 10.71 -2.76 -8.96
N LYS A 270 11.16 -3.92 -9.42
CA LYS A 270 10.37 -4.82 -10.27
C LYS A 270 9.05 -5.21 -9.61
N SER A 271 9.02 -5.34 -8.28
CA SER A 271 7.82 -5.67 -7.52
C SER A 271 6.95 -4.45 -7.15
N GLY A 272 7.40 -3.24 -7.47
CA GLY A 272 6.71 -1.98 -7.16
C GLY A 272 7.00 -1.44 -5.77
N GLY A 273 8.01 -1.96 -5.07
CA GLY A 273 8.50 -1.43 -3.80
C GLY A 273 9.41 -0.21 -3.98
N GLY A 274 9.58 0.55 -2.90
CA GLY A 274 10.59 1.60 -2.78
C GLY A 274 11.68 1.19 -1.81
N VAL A 275 12.87 1.81 -1.89
CA VAL A 275 14.05 1.43 -1.08
C VAL A 275 14.65 2.64 -0.39
N GLY A 276 14.94 2.52 0.90
CA GLY A 276 15.78 3.47 1.64
C GLY A 276 17.18 2.88 1.90
N ILE A 277 18.21 3.69 1.72
CA ILE A 277 19.61 3.30 1.92
C ILE A 277 20.34 4.42 2.65
N ASN A 278 21.04 4.06 3.72
CA ASN A 278 22.03 4.95 4.33
C ASN A 278 23.39 4.71 3.68
N TYR A 279 23.97 5.76 3.12
CA TYR A 279 25.23 5.73 2.38
C TYR A 279 26.44 6.08 3.23
N SER A 280 26.25 6.34 4.53
CA SER A 280 27.32 6.79 5.44
C SER A 280 28.40 5.76 5.72
N GLU A 281 28.18 4.49 5.37
CA GLU A 281 29.22 3.46 5.50
C GLU A 281 30.22 3.49 4.35
N LEU A 282 29.88 4.11 3.21
CA LEU A 282 30.78 4.23 2.08
C LEU A 282 31.86 5.26 2.38
N ARG A 283 33.11 4.94 1.97
CA ARG A 283 34.23 5.87 2.11
C ARG A 283 34.04 7.13 1.28
N GLU A 284 34.64 8.20 1.75
CA GLU A 284 34.62 9.51 1.10
C GLU A 284 35.29 9.51 -0.28
N GLU A 285 34.89 10.45 -1.11
CA GLU A 285 35.51 10.70 -2.43
C GLU A 285 37.00 11.06 -2.27
N GLY A 286 37.85 10.43 -3.08
CA GLY A 286 39.27 10.66 -3.05
C GLY A 286 40.04 9.78 -2.06
N ASP A 287 39.36 9.00 -1.20
CA ASP A 287 40.04 8.06 -0.30
C ASP A 287 40.71 6.90 -1.10
N ILE A 288 41.81 6.38 -0.55
CA ILE A 288 42.62 5.36 -1.25
C ILE A 288 41.93 3.99 -1.26
N VAL A 289 41.80 3.40 -2.44
CA VAL A 289 41.36 2.04 -2.63
C VAL A 289 42.57 1.10 -2.62
N ALA A 290 42.85 0.48 -1.47
CA ALA A 290 44.05 -0.32 -1.25
C ALA A 290 44.25 -1.47 -2.30
N SER A 291 43.18 -2.06 -2.80
CA SER A 291 43.25 -3.16 -3.77
C SER A 291 43.68 -2.75 -5.18
N THR A 292 43.50 -1.49 -5.57
CA THR A 292 43.74 -0.97 -6.93
C THR A 292 44.71 0.17 -6.97
N SER A 293 45.15 0.69 -5.82
CA SER A 293 45.93 1.93 -5.67
C SER A 293 45.28 3.16 -6.34
N GLY A 294 43.98 3.10 -6.58
CA GLY A 294 43.16 4.18 -7.10
C GLY A 294 42.47 4.97 -5.98
N VAL A 295 41.58 5.87 -6.38
CA VAL A 295 40.80 6.69 -5.45
C VAL A 295 39.32 6.35 -5.52
N ALA A 296 38.61 6.46 -4.38
CA ALA A 296 37.17 6.21 -4.28
C ALA A 296 36.37 7.34 -4.97
N SER A 297 35.26 6.96 -5.58
CA SER A 297 34.34 7.89 -6.26
C SER A 297 33.29 8.52 -5.33
N GLY A 298 33.24 8.08 -4.08
CA GLY A 298 32.35 8.58 -3.02
C GLY A 298 30.88 8.13 -3.14
N PRO A 299 30.10 8.33 -2.07
CA PRO A 299 28.72 7.83 -1.96
C PRO A 299 27.76 8.34 -3.03
N VAL A 300 27.85 9.62 -3.40
CA VAL A 300 26.96 10.24 -4.41
C VAL A 300 27.08 9.56 -5.77
N SER A 301 28.27 9.06 -6.13
CA SER A 301 28.49 8.31 -7.37
C SER A 301 27.73 6.97 -7.36
N PHE A 302 27.67 6.27 -6.24
CA PHE A 302 26.89 5.04 -6.10
C PHE A 302 25.38 5.29 -6.06
N MET A 303 24.92 6.45 -5.56
CA MET A 303 23.52 6.85 -5.69
C MET A 303 23.09 6.94 -7.17
N ASN A 304 23.95 7.43 -8.07
CA ASN A 304 23.65 7.50 -9.50
C ASN A 304 23.40 6.12 -10.12
N ILE A 305 24.08 5.08 -9.66
CA ILE A 305 23.84 3.70 -10.12
C ILE A 305 22.40 3.29 -9.76
N ILE A 306 22.01 3.45 -8.49
CA ILE A 306 20.66 3.11 -8.03
C ILE A 306 19.61 3.97 -8.74
N ASN A 307 19.87 5.26 -8.95
CA ASN A 307 18.97 6.15 -9.67
C ASN A 307 18.70 5.65 -11.09
N THR A 308 19.76 5.27 -11.82
CA THR A 308 19.66 4.72 -13.18
C THR A 308 18.89 3.40 -13.19
N VAL A 309 19.19 2.50 -12.25
CA VAL A 309 18.45 1.23 -12.11
C VAL A 309 16.96 1.50 -11.86
N THR A 310 16.63 2.48 -11.03
CA THR A 310 15.23 2.87 -10.75
C THR A 310 14.51 3.40 -11.98
N ASP A 311 15.19 4.17 -12.82
CA ASP A 311 14.63 4.68 -14.08
C ASP A 311 14.33 3.57 -15.09
N VAL A 312 15.21 2.58 -15.19
CA VAL A 312 15.09 1.50 -16.16
C VAL A 312 14.09 0.45 -15.73
N ILE A 313 14.06 0.12 -14.42
CA ILE A 313 13.22 -0.97 -13.89
C ILE A 313 11.90 -0.41 -13.38
N LYS A 314 10.81 -0.67 -14.12
CA LYS A 314 9.44 -0.25 -13.77
C LYS A 314 8.54 -1.47 -13.67
N GLN A 315 7.67 -1.51 -12.67
CA GLN A 315 6.64 -2.56 -12.54
C GLN A 315 5.57 -2.41 -13.64
N GLY A 316 5.86 -2.89 -14.86
CA GLY A 316 4.89 -2.91 -15.96
C GLY A 316 4.11 -1.59 -16.16
N GLY A 317 4.69 -0.44 -15.82
CA GLY A 317 4.05 0.88 -15.87
C GLY A 317 3.07 1.20 -14.73
N LYS A 318 2.85 0.31 -13.76
CA LYS A 318 1.87 0.49 -12.69
C LYS A 318 2.37 1.35 -11.53
N ARG A 319 3.61 1.15 -11.10
CA ARG A 319 4.24 1.92 -10.02
C ARG A 319 5.72 2.16 -10.34
N ARG A 320 6.18 3.41 -10.15
CA ARG A 320 7.60 3.78 -10.25
C ARG A 320 8.30 3.43 -8.94
N GLY A 321 9.55 2.97 -9.01
CA GLY A 321 10.43 2.87 -7.85
C GLY A 321 10.69 4.26 -7.26
N ALA A 322 10.97 4.31 -5.96
CA ALA A 322 11.38 5.52 -5.26
C ALA A 322 12.48 5.17 -4.29
N ASN A 323 13.40 6.08 -4.04
CA ASN A 323 14.52 5.89 -3.13
C ASN A 323 14.55 6.95 -2.04
N MET A 324 15.11 6.58 -0.88
CA MET A 324 15.65 7.49 0.11
C MET A 324 17.15 7.29 0.17
N GLY A 325 17.90 8.37 -0.04
CA GLY A 325 19.32 8.42 0.26
C GLY A 325 19.54 9.15 1.58
N ILE A 326 20.26 8.52 2.51
CA ILE A 326 20.58 9.11 3.80
C ILE A 326 22.10 9.20 3.93
N MET A 327 22.57 10.31 4.49
CA MET A 327 23.97 10.47 4.89
C MET A 327 24.04 11.13 6.27
N ASP A 328 24.84 10.56 7.16
CA ASP A 328 25.06 11.13 8.47
C ASP A 328 25.83 12.45 8.34
N VAL A 329 25.46 13.42 9.15
CA VAL A 329 26.03 14.79 9.12
C VAL A 329 27.54 14.82 9.34
N SER A 330 28.10 13.77 9.98
CA SER A 330 29.54 13.63 10.25
C SER A 330 30.35 13.10 9.05
N HIS A 331 29.72 12.72 7.95
CA HIS A 331 30.41 12.18 6.78
C HIS A 331 31.24 13.24 6.05
N PRO A 332 32.48 12.95 5.60
CA PRO A 332 33.31 13.93 4.91
C PRO A 332 32.71 14.55 3.65
N ASP A 333 31.87 13.82 2.90
CA ASP A 333 31.18 14.28 1.67
C ASP A 333 29.83 14.95 1.95
N ILE A 334 29.51 15.32 3.19
CA ILE A 334 28.18 15.81 3.58
C ILE A 334 27.76 17.07 2.80
N GLU A 335 28.64 18.03 2.56
CA GLU A 335 28.32 19.26 1.82
C GLU A 335 27.92 18.95 0.37
N LYS A 336 28.65 18.03 -0.27
CA LYS A 336 28.32 17.53 -1.63
C LYS A 336 26.98 16.83 -1.65
N PHE A 337 26.69 16.03 -0.63
CA PHE A 337 25.40 15.33 -0.49
C PHE A 337 24.25 16.32 -0.30
N ILE A 338 24.38 17.33 0.56
CA ILE A 338 23.35 18.35 0.81
C ILE A 338 22.99 19.10 -0.47
N THR A 339 23.99 19.41 -1.30
CA THR A 339 23.81 20.26 -2.49
C THR A 339 23.50 19.49 -3.76
N ASN A 340 23.55 18.14 -3.76
CA ASN A 340 23.50 17.32 -4.98
C ASN A 340 22.20 17.45 -5.80
N LYS A 341 21.09 17.85 -5.17
CA LYS A 341 19.77 18.01 -5.83
C LYS A 341 19.36 19.47 -6.04
N THR A 342 20.25 20.42 -5.87
CA THR A 342 19.94 21.83 -6.13
C THR A 342 19.82 22.15 -7.63
N GLU A 343 20.36 21.29 -8.50
CA GLU A 343 20.22 21.38 -9.94
C GLU A 343 19.12 20.41 -10.44
N PRO A 344 18.24 20.86 -11.38
CA PRO A 344 17.22 20.00 -11.97
C PRO A 344 17.83 18.79 -12.71
N GLY A 345 17.14 17.64 -12.67
CA GLY A 345 17.55 16.44 -13.38
C GLY A 345 18.54 15.55 -12.63
N VAL A 346 18.99 15.94 -11.43
CA VAL A 346 19.92 15.15 -10.62
C VAL A 346 19.14 14.30 -9.61
N LEU A 347 19.43 13.00 -9.59
CA LEU A 347 18.83 12.03 -8.65
C LEU A 347 17.29 12.14 -8.53
N GLU A 348 16.57 12.22 -9.63
CA GLU A 348 15.12 12.45 -9.68
C GLU A 348 14.29 11.37 -8.99
N ASN A 349 14.84 10.15 -8.86
CA ASN A 349 14.16 9.04 -8.17
C ASN A 349 14.53 8.95 -6.68
N PHE A 350 15.26 9.92 -6.15
CA PHE A 350 15.64 9.98 -4.75
C PHE A 350 14.95 11.11 -4.01
N ASN A 351 14.46 10.81 -2.82
CA ASN A 351 14.42 11.75 -1.71
C ASN A 351 15.77 11.65 -0.99
N VAL A 352 16.29 12.75 -0.47
CA VAL A 352 17.53 12.77 0.27
C VAL A 352 17.34 13.40 1.65
N SER A 353 18.02 12.82 2.66
CA SER A 353 17.92 13.31 4.04
C SER A 353 19.26 13.23 4.76
N VAL A 354 19.55 14.23 5.56
CA VAL A 354 20.71 14.25 6.45
C VAL A 354 20.33 13.59 7.77
N GLY A 355 21.08 12.56 8.15
CA GLY A 355 20.97 11.93 9.47
C GLY A 355 21.72 12.73 10.51
N VAL A 356 21.04 13.23 11.54
CA VAL A 356 21.65 14.02 12.62
C VAL A 356 21.63 13.27 13.93
N TRP A 357 22.69 13.49 14.73
CA TRP A 357 22.90 12.88 16.02
C TRP A 357 23.16 13.95 17.09
N GLY A 358 23.12 13.57 18.36
CA GLY A 358 23.22 14.53 19.47
C GLY A 358 24.50 15.35 19.50
N ASP A 359 25.64 14.79 19.05
CA ASP A 359 26.92 15.50 18.95
C ASP A 359 26.88 16.70 17.99
N PHE A 360 26.16 16.58 16.89
CA PHE A 360 25.94 17.71 15.96
C PHE A 360 25.10 18.82 16.62
N TRP A 361 24.06 18.43 17.36
CA TRP A 361 23.22 19.40 18.06
C TRP A 361 23.99 20.12 19.16
N SER A 362 24.85 19.40 19.90
CA SER A 362 25.71 20.04 20.88
C SER A 362 26.69 21.01 20.25
N ALA A 363 27.26 20.69 19.09
CA ALA A 363 28.10 21.62 18.34
C ALA A 363 27.33 22.85 17.84
N LEU A 364 26.06 22.68 17.46
CA LEU A 364 25.23 23.75 16.93
C LEU A 364 24.70 24.71 18.02
N VAL A 365 24.31 24.17 19.20
CA VAL A 365 23.56 24.91 20.22
C VAL A 365 24.43 25.27 21.43
N ASP A 366 25.31 24.35 21.85
CA ASP A 366 26.07 24.47 23.10
C ASP A 366 27.49 25.01 22.89
N SER A 367 28.02 25.01 21.66
CA SER A 367 29.35 25.50 21.30
C SER A 367 29.32 26.94 20.83
N GLU A 368 30.17 27.80 21.37
CA GLU A 368 30.27 29.22 20.99
C GLU A 368 30.78 29.40 19.55
N ASP A 369 31.68 28.54 19.08
CA ASP A 369 32.30 28.61 17.76
C ASP A 369 31.64 27.68 16.73
N GLY A 370 30.74 26.79 17.16
CA GLY A 370 30.03 25.83 16.31
C GLY A 370 30.96 24.80 15.65
N ALA A 371 32.15 24.54 16.21
CA ALA A 371 33.10 23.59 15.65
C ALA A 371 32.57 22.16 15.67
N TYR A 372 32.52 21.52 14.49
CA TYR A 372 32.08 20.15 14.30
C TYR A 372 33.07 19.36 13.45
N THR A 373 33.39 18.14 13.87
CA THR A 373 34.41 17.30 13.21
C THR A 373 33.76 16.30 12.27
N LEU A 374 34.08 16.36 10.97
CA LEU A 374 33.78 15.32 10.00
C LEU A 374 34.77 14.15 10.19
N ARG A 375 34.27 12.92 10.07
CA ARG A 375 35.02 11.72 10.45
C ARG A 375 35.11 10.72 9.30
N SER A 376 36.28 10.12 9.14
CA SER A 376 36.47 9.00 8.22
C SER A 376 35.52 7.84 8.56
N THR A 377 34.91 7.28 7.54
CA THR A 377 34.01 6.13 7.67
C THR A 377 34.77 4.83 7.99
N ARG A 378 36.08 4.81 7.74
CA ARG A 378 36.93 3.65 7.91
C ARG A 378 37.26 3.34 9.37
N ASP A 379 37.61 4.37 10.13
CA ASP A 379 38.12 4.22 11.51
C ASP A 379 37.61 5.28 12.49
N GLY A 380 36.75 6.20 12.04
CA GLY A 380 36.20 7.30 12.83
C GLY A 380 37.21 8.42 13.12
N SER A 381 38.40 8.41 12.51
CA SER A 381 39.42 9.45 12.70
C SER A 381 38.93 10.82 12.16
N PRO A 382 39.38 11.92 12.79
CA PRO A 382 39.07 13.27 12.29
C PRO A 382 39.65 13.47 10.87
N VAL A 383 38.81 13.93 9.96
CA VAL A 383 39.20 14.27 8.57
C VAL A 383 39.29 15.79 8.40
N ARG A 384 38.27 16.48 8.84
CA ARG A 384 38.15 17.94 8.67
C ARG A 384 37.20 18.51 9.73
N GLU A 385 37.50 19.72 10.17
CA GLU A 385 36.61 20.51 10.99
C GLU A 385 35.74 21.41 10.11
N ILE A 386 34.49 21.59 10.47
CA ILE A 386 33.52 22.44 9.80
C ILE A 386 32.65 23.16 10.84
N ASN A 387 32.04 24.27 10.47
CA ASN A 387 31.11 24.97 11.34
C ASN A 387 29.69 24.38 11.22
N ALA A 388 29.09 23.98 12.34
CA ALA A 388 27.74 23.38 12.39
C ALA A 388 26.66 24.36 11.91
N HIS A 389 26.81 25.68 12.17
CA HIS A 389 25.89 26.70 11.67
C HIS A 389 25.97 26.80 10.14
N HIS A 390 27.17 26.69 9.54
CA HIS A 390 27.30 26.63 8.09
C HIS A 390 26.55 25.44 7.49
N LEU A 391 26.64 24.25 8.10
CA LEU A 391 25.93 23.06 7.62
C LEU A 391 24.40 23.24 7.69
N ILE A 392 23.87 23.78 8.79
CA ILE A 392 22.42 24.05 8.91
C ILE A 392 21.98 25.09 7.87
N ASP A 393 22.72 26.17 7.65
CA ASP A 393 22.41 27.16 6.64
C ASP A 393 22.43 26.57 5.22
N LEU A 394 23.37 25.67 4.95
CA LEU A 394 23.49 24.98 3.68
C LEU A 394 22.27 24.03 3.46
N ILE A 395 21.89 23.26 4.49
CA ILE A 395 20.68 22.39 4.47
C ILE A 395 19.43 23.24 4.23
N ALA A 396 19.24 24.32 5.01
CA ALA A 396 18.08 25.19 4.90
C ALA A 396 17.99 25.85 3.52
N THR A 397 19.12 26.35 2.98
CA THR A 397 19.18 26.99 1.66
C THR A 397 18.87 25.97 0.55
N SER A 398 19.43 24.76 0.63
CA SER A 398 19.17 23.70 -0.35
C SER A 398 17.72 23.24 -0.30
N ALA A 399 17.18 23.04 0.90
CA ALA A 399 15.77 22.68 1.08
C ALA A 399 14.81 23.77 0.59
N TRP A 400 15.16 25.04 0.77
CA TRP A 400 14.37 26.14 0.22
C TRP A 400 14.36 26.15 -1.31
N LYS A 401 15.47 25.80 -1.96
CA LYS A 401 15.59 25.76 -3.42
C LYS A 401 14.90 24.56 -4.07
N SER A 402 15.04 23.37 -3.48
CA SER A 402 14.66 22.09 -4.11
C SER A 402 13.72 21.22 -3.26
N ALA A 403 13.27 21.70 -2.08
CA ALA A 403 12.56 20.96 -1.06
C ALA A 403 13.37 19.82 -0.41
N GLU A 404 14.68 19.75 -0.67
CA GLU A 404 15.61 18.73 -0.16
C GLU A 404 16.96 19.33 0.21
N PRO A 405 17.71 18.74 1.17
CA PRO A 405 17.41 17.50 1.91
C PRO A 405 16.42 17.70 3.06
N GLY A 406 15.81 16.58 3.53
CA GLY A 406 15.15 16.50 4.83
C GLY A 406 16.16 16.29 5.97
N LEU A 407 15.67 16.28 7.23
CA LEU A 407 16.44 15.92 8.42
C LEU A 407 15.83 14.69 9.10
N ILE A 408 16.68 13.77 9.55
CA ILE A 408 16.28 12.60 10.34
C ILE A 408 17.02 12.64 11.66
N PHE A 409 16.28 12.66 12.78
CA PHE A 409 16.80 12.78 14.14
C PHE A 409 17.01 11.38 14.73
N PHE A 410 18.12 10.74 14.42
CA PHE A 410 18.36 9.35 14.77
C PHE A 410 18.49 9.09 16.27
N ASP A 411 19.00 10.01 17.04
CA ASP A 411 19.06 9.91 18.50
C ASP A 411 17.66 9.88 19.12
N ILE A 412 16.72 10.71 18.61
CA ILE A 412 15.32 10.71 19.06
C ILE A 412 14.63 9.41 18.67
N ILE A 413 14.78 8.96 17.42
CA ILE A 413 14.21 7.70 16.94
C ILE A 413 14.72 6.52 17.78
N ASN A 414 16.01 6.47 18.03
CA ASN A 414 16.62 5.36 18.77
C ASN A 414 16.33 5.39 20.28
N LYS A 415 15.91 6.51 20.84
CA LYS A 415 15.39 6.57 22.21
C LYS A 415 14.18 5.66 22.42
N TYR A 416 13.37 5.47 21.38
CA TYR A 416 12.17 4.64 21.39
C TYR A 416 12.35 3.30 20.69
N ASN A 417 13.57 2.97 20.27
CA ASN A 417 13.87 1.74 19.54
C ASN A 417 13.95 0.54 20.49
N VAL A 418 12.87 -0.22 20.57
CA VAL A 418 12.77 -1.41 21.43
C VAL A 418 13.58 -2.60 20.91
N PHE A 419 14.02 -2.57 19.66
CA PHE A 419 14.75 -3.67 19.01
C PHE A 419 16.28 -3.48 19.00
N ALA A 420 16.82 -2.35 19.45
CA ALA A 420 18.24 -2.04 19.37
C ALA A 420 19.14 -3.16 19.92
N LYS A 421 18.78 -3.72 21.08
CA LYS A 421 19.54 -4.81 21.71
C LYS A 421 19.45 -6.12 20.90
N ALA A 422 18.29 -6.45 20.38
CA ALA A 422 18.06 -7.69 19.61
C ALA A 422 18.71 -7.63 18.22
N ARG A 423 18.79 -6.44 17.62
CA ARG A 423 19.36 -6.20 16.29
C ARG A 423 20.83 -5.78 16.31
N GLY A 424 21.42 -5.58 17.49
CA GLY A 424 22.83 -5.28 17.65
C GLY A 424 23.24 -3.85 17.32
N GLY A 425 22.32 -2.88 17.37
CA GLY A 425 22.65 -1.48 17.11
C GLY A 425 21.44 -0.57 16.86
N PRO A 426 21.69 0.70 16.55
CA PRO A 426 20.65 1.68 16.30
C PRO A 426 20.02 1.53 14.89
N LEU A 427 18.80 2.05 14.75
CA LEU A 427 18.21 2.37 13.45
C LEU A 427 18.98 3.50 12.79
N ARG A 428 19.31 3.37 11.51
CA ARG A 428 20.11 4.35 10.73
C ARG A 428 19.54 4.64 9.36
N ALA A 429 18.39 4.09 9.03
CA ALA A 429 17.74 4.31 7.73
C ALA A 429 16.23 4.34 7.87
N THR A 430 15.61 4.95 6.89
CA THR A 430 14.14 5.00 6.72
C THR A 430 13.74 4.49 5.35
N ASN A 431 12.45 4.24 5.16
CA ASN A 431 11.86 4.01 3.84
C ASN A 431 11.92 5.27 2.95
N PRO A 432 11.52 5.20 1.66
CA PRO A 432 11.64 6.31 0.71
C PRO A 432 10.99 7.64 1.11
N CYS A 433 9.88 7.60 1.86
CA CYS A 433 9.16 8.81 2.28
C CYS A 433 9.56 9.31 3.69
N GLY A 434 10.40 8.55 4.41
CA GLY A 434 10.94 8.94 5.71
C GLY A 434 10.03 8.68 6.91
N GLU A 435 8.81 8.13 6.70
CA GLU A 435 7.84 7.92 7.78
C GLU A 435 8.14 6.71 8.65
N GLN A 436 8.92 5.74 8.16
CA GLN A 436 9.22 4.49 8.89
C GLN A 436 10.71 4.21 8.94
N SER A 437 11.28 4.22 10.14
CA SER A 437 12.65 3.76 10.37
C SER A 437 12.69 2.23 10.45
N LEU A 438 13.63 1.64 9.71
CA LEU A 438 13.78 0.18 9.57
C LEU A 438 15.26 -0.21 9.60
N TYR A 439 15.53 -1.45 10.00
CA TYR A 439 16.83 -2.07 9.81
C TYR A 439 17.01 -2.57 8.37
N PRO A 440 18.26 -2.77 7.93
CA PRO A 440 18.51 -3.38 6.62
C PRO A 440 17.78 -4.71 6.45
N TYR A 441 17.18 -4.90 5.27
CA TYR A 441 16.35 -6.05 4.89
C TYR A 441 15.03 -6.18 5.66
N GLU A 442 14.56 -5.10 6.28
CA GLU A 442 13.20 -4.99 6.78
C GLU A 442 12.30 -4.28 5.76
N SER A 443 11.00 -4.48 5.91
CA SER A 443 9.97 -3.89 5.06
C SER A 443 8.80 -3.39 5.90
N CYS A 444 8.01 -2.50 5.33
CA CYS A 444 6.77 -2.01 5.94
C CYS A 444 5.55 -2.24 5.07
N ASN A 445 4.43 -2.48 5.71
CA ASN A 445 3.10 -2.36 5.15
C ASN A 445 2.45 -1.11 5.70
N LEU A 446 1.66 -0.46 4.84
CA LEU A 446 0.93 0.76 5.19
C LEU A 446 -0.57 0.51 5.09
N GLY A 447 -1.34 1.29 5.81
CA GLY A 447 -2.79 1.33 5.73
C GLY A 447 -3.29 2.73 6.03
N SER A 448 -4.43 3.09 5.46
CA SER A 448 -5.03 4.41 5.65
C SER A 448 -6.46 4.27 6.16
N ILE A 449 -6.79 4.96 7.25
CA ILE A 449 -8.15 5.10 7.75
C ILE A 449 -8.72 6.41 7.21
N ASN A 450 -9.91 6.35 6.63
CA ASN A 450 -10.62 7.54 6.16
C ASN A 450 -11.38 8.18 7.33
N LEU A 451 -10.79 9.19 7.95
CA LEU A 451 -11.36 9.85 9.11
C LEU A 451 -12.70 10.56 8.80
N ALA A 452 -12.94 10.98 7.55
CA ALA A 452 -14.22 11.58 7.16
C ALA A 452 -15.40 10.59 7.32
N ASN A 453 -15.17 9.30 7.08
CA ASN A 453 -16.18 8.25 7.23
C ASN A 453 -16.39 7.82 8.70
N LEU A 454 -15.64 8.41 9.62
CA LEU A 454 -15.76 8.21 11.07
C LEU A 454 -16.42 9.41 11.75
N THR A 455 -17.07 10.28 10.98
CA THR A 455 -17.90 11.36 11.55
C THR A 455 -19.36 10.96 11.60
N LYS A 456 -20.03 11.33 12.65
CA LYS A 456 -21.48 11.17 12.80
C LYS A 456 -22.15 12.52 13.00
N ARG A 457 -23.37 12.67 12.50
CA ARG A 457 -24.16 13.88 12.65
C ARG A 457 -24.96 13.78 13.96
N THR A 458 -24.80 14.76 14.82
CA THR A 458 -25.53 14.87 16.07
C THR A 458 -26.97 15.35 15.84
N ALA A 459 -27.83 15.25 16.85
CA ALA A 459 -29.24 15.64 16.76
C ALA A 459 -29.45 17.13 16.43
N ASP A 460 -28.52 17.99 16.85
CA ASP A 460 -28.49 19.43 16.56
C ASP A 460 -27.83 19.77 15.21
N GLY A 461 -27.48 18.76 14.43
CA GLY A 461 -26.95 18.91 13.05
C GLY A 461 -25.43 19.16 12.96
N GLN A 462 -24.71 19.17 14.07
CA GLN A 462 -23.25 19.27 14.10
C GLN A 462 -22.61 17.95 13.70
N TYR A 463 -21.30 17.97 13.38
CA TYR A 463 -20.52 16.77 13.15
C TYR A 463 -19.59 16.53 14.34
N GLU A 464 -19.56 15.30 14.84
CA GLU A 464 -18.59 14.85 15.82
C GLU A 464 -17.85 13.61 15.33
N PHE A 465 -16.63 13.40 15.84
CA PHE A 465 -15.83 12.22 15.49
C PHE A 465 -16.30 11.01 16.30
N ASP A 466 -16.48 9.86 15.64
CA ASP A 466 -16.92 8.62 16.26
C ASP A 466 -15.71 7.83 16.78
N TRP A 467 -15.29 8.16 18.00
CA TRP A 467 -14.16 7.52 18.68
C TRP A 467 -14.36 6.02 18.90
N GLN A 468 -15.58 5.60 19.21
CA GLN A 468 -15.89 4.19 19.42
C GLN A 468 -15.64 3.40 18.13
N LYS A 469 -16.19 3.87 17.01
CA LYS A 469 -15.97 3.24 15.71
C LYS A 469 -14.49 3.26 15.30
N TYR A 470 -13.74 4.31 15.66
CA TYR A 470 -12.31 4.37 15.42
C TYR A 470 -11.55 3.29 16.18
N GLU A 471 -11.85 3.11 17.48
CA GLU A 471 -11.24 2.06 18.31
C GLU A 471 -11.56 0.64 17.81
N GLU A 472 -12.77 0.42 17.28
CA GLU A 472 -13.17 -0.87 16.70
C GLU A 472 -12.40 -1.22 15.41
N ILE A 473 -11.92 -0.20 14.68
CA ILE A 473 -11.20 -0.37 13.39
C ILE A 473 -9.71 -0.55 13.61
N VAL A 474 -9.13 0.11 14.61
CA VAL A 474 -7.69 0.06 14.92
C VAL A 474 -7.34 -1.21 15.70
#